data_4c97cc7c2fa2de9e10e30de03f988b8d
#
_entry.id   4c97cc7c2fa2de9e10e30de03f988b8d
#
_cell.length_a   1.000
_cell.length_b   1.000
_cell.length_c   1.000
_cell.angle_alpha   90.00
_cell.angle_beta   90.00
_cell.angle_gamma   90.00
#
_symmetry.space_group_name_H-M   'P 1'
#
loop_
_entity.id
_entity.type
_entity.pdbx_description
1 polymer ?
#
loop_
_entity_poly.entity_id
_entity_poly.type
_entity_poly.pdbx_seq_one_letter_code
_entity_poly.pdbx_strand_id
1 'polypeptide(L)'
;TDNIPNSEFESVVRYCRIRGCRTYLALNIPVREDELNKAAGLALRAQRCGVDAIIVRDLGLFRILRSLLPEMPLFADAHLGFYTPESAAIAQRLGFQRIFLPPDLPTEEILRMAQLPIEVAVWVQTPLCAAACGTCRMSALAGRESAERGLCSELCRERYTLGGRWDTTPLSWKDRCMLGDVRALIDAGVACLAIGSRERRSEYVAAFTNVWATAIRESQLPAEPELDRLERAFAPWGVAKKALYETAEAPEKQPGETEAVCAELRAKYTSGEARRVGVSFAAAAKDENAPIVLGVQDEDKNLAALEGPAPDDAGDVELTEAGLCEAMYRTAGTPFRCTEVRVQSPEGKKLRVSGIELDEARRRLLY
;
A
#
# COMPACT_ATOMS: atom_id res chain seq x y z
N THR A 1 -18.92 0.25 -7.17
CA THR A 1 -17.66 0.08 -6.46
C THR A 1 -16.63 1.02 -7.06
N ASP A 2 -16.04 1.86 -6.23
CA ASP A 2 -15.06 2.87 -6.63
C ASP A 2 -13.71 2.22 -6.94
N ASN A 3 -13.65 1.57 -8.08
CA ASN A 3 -12.40 1.05 -8.61
C ASN A 3 -11.72 2.15 -9.43
N ILE A 4 -10.39 2.13 -9.48
CA ILE A 4 -9.61 3.01 -10.34
C ILE A 4 -10.06 2.81 -11.79
N PRO A 5 -10.43 3.88 -12.52
CA PRO A 5 -10.80 3.79 -13.93
C PRO A 5 -9.70 3.14 -14.75
N ASN A 6 -10.08 2.33 -15.73
CA ASN A 6 -9.10 1.67 -16.59
C ASN A 6 -8.14 2.65 -17.30
N SER A 7 -8.61 3.87 -17.60
CA SER A 7 -7.79 4.93 -18.22
C SER A 7 -6.70 5.48 -17.27
N GLU A 8 -6.91 5.38 -15.96
CA GLU A 8 -6.01 5.93 -14.95
C GLU A 8 -5.10 4.87 -14.30
N PHE A 9 -5.36 3.58 -14.58
CA PHE A 9 -4.69 2.48 -13.91
C PHE A 9 -3.16 2.56 -14.01
N GLU A 10 -2.63 2.79 -15.21
CA GLU A 10 -1.20 2.89 -15.45
C GLU A 10 -0.58 4.11 -14.74
N SER A 11 -1.25 5.27 -14.80
CA SER A 11 -0.78 6.48 -14.14
C SER A 11 -0.75 6.34 -12.62
N VAL A 12 -1.71 5.63 -12.03
CA VAL A 12 -1.74 5.34 -10.59
C VAL A 12 -0.62 4.39 -10.19
N VAL A 13 -0.38 3.31 -10.93
CA VAL A 13 0.73 2.38 -10.67
C VAL A 13 2.06 3.13 -10.74
N ARG A 14 2.26 3.93 -11.77
CA ARG A 14 3.46 4.77 -11.92
C ARG A 14 3.59 5.77 -10.77
N TYR A 15 2.51 6.45 -10.40
CA TYR A 15 2.49 7.41 -9.29
C TYR A 15 2.94 6.78 -7.96
N CYS A 16 2.47 5.57 -7.66
CA CYS A 16 2.87 4.81 -6.48
C CYS A 16 4.35 4.40 -6.56
N ARG A 17 4.76 3.84 -7.69
CA ARG A 17 6.11 3.29 -7.90
C ARG A 17 7.19 4.35 -7.73
N ILE A 18 7.04 5.54 -8.32
CA ILE A 18 8.01 6.65 -8.19
C ILE A 18 8.07 7.22 -6.76
N ARG A 19 7.20 6.77 -5.85
CA ARG A 19 7.19 7.11 -4.42
C ARG A 19 7.61 5.95 -3.53
N GLY A 20 8.19 4.90 -4.11
CA GLY A 20 8.59 3.69 -3.39
C GLY A 20 7.40 2.91 -2.80
N CYS A 21 6.20 3.09 -3.36
CA CYS A 21 5.00 2.39 -2.92
C CYS A 21 4.70 1.24 -3.87
N ARG A 22 4.76 0.00 -3.39
CA ARG A 22 4.38 -1.19 -4.16
C ARG A 22 2.89 -1.22 -4.40
N THR A 23 2.50 -1.77 -5.55
CA THR A 23 1.10 -1.87 -5.96
C THR A 23 0.70 -3.33 -6.14
N TYR A 24 -0.45 -3.70 -5.60
CA TYR A 24 -1.01 -5.04 -5.76
C TYR A 24 -2.39 -4.96 -6.42
N LEU A 25 -2.61 -5.76 -7.44
CA LEU A 25 -3.94 -5.89 -8.06
C LEU A 25 -4.75 -6.94 -7.30
N ALA A 26 -5.90 -6.54 -6.75
CA ALA A 26 -6.82 -7.45 -6.10
C ALA A 26 -7.84 -8.02 -7.10
N LEU A 27 -7.64 -9.29 -7.51
CA LEU A 27 -8.60 -10.11 -8.25
C LEU A 27 -9.24 -11.12 -7.28
N ASN A 28 -9.88 -10.60 -6.26
CA ASN A 28 -10.28 -11.35 -5.06
C ASN A 28 -11.78 -11.63 -4.96
N ILE A 29 -12.44 -11.81 -6.09
CA ILE A 29 -13.82 -12.30 -6.17
C ILE A 29 -13.85 -13.73 -6.76
N PRO A 30 -14.88 -14.54 -6.48
CA PRO A 30 -15.14 -15.75 -7.24
C PRO A 30 -15.40 -15.40 -8.70
N VAL A 31 -14.67 -16.00 -9.62
CA VAL A 31 -14.73 -15.69 -11.06
C VAL A 31 -15.61 -16.70 -11.76
N ARG A 32 -16.57 -16.22 -12.55
CA ARG A 32 -17.39 -17.09 -13.39
C ARG A 32 -16.61 -17.48 -14.65
N GLU A 33 -17.02 -18.57 -15.28
CA GLU A 33 -16.35 -19.09 -16.47
C GLU A 33 -16.30 -18.04 -17.62
N ASP A 34 -17.39 -17.29 -17.80
CA ASP A 34 -17.49 -16.22 -18.81
C ASP A 34 -16.62 -14.98 -18.49
N GLU A 35 -16.12 -14.86 -17.25
CA GLU A 35 -15.27 -13.75 -16.78
C GLU A 35 -13.77 -14.08 -16.79
N LEU A 36 -13.39 -15.37 -16.91
CA LEU A 36 -11.99 -15.82 -16.80
C LEU A 36 -11.05 -15.10 -17.77
N ASN A 37 -11.45 -14.98 -19.03
CA ASN A 37 -10.65 -14.29 -20.05
C ASN A 37 -10.45 -12.80 -19.71
N LYS A 38 -11.47 -12.15 -19.18
CA LYS A 38 -11.39 -10.74 -18.75
C LYS A 38 -10.47 -10.58 -17.56
N ALA A 39 -10.57 -11.46 -16.58
CA ALA A 39 -9.71 -11.46 -15.40
C ALA A 39 -8.24 -11.72 -15.77
N ALA A 40 -7.98 -12.71 -16.64
CA ALA A 40 -6.64 -12.99 -17.16
C ALA A 40 -6.07 -11.80 -17.96
N GLY A 41 -6.88 -11.18 -18.81
CA GLY A 41 -6.50 -9.97 -19.57
C GLY A 41 -6.14 -8.78 -18.66
N LEU A 42 -6.87 -8.60 -17.57
CA LEU A 42 -6.55 -7.56 -16.57
C LEU A 42 -5.24 -7.85 -15.84
N ALA A 43 -4.97 -9.11 -15.50
CA ALA A 43 -3.71 -9.52 -14.87
C ALA A 43 -2.50 -9.31 -15.79
N LEU A 44 -2.61 -9.66 -17.08
CA LEU A 44 -1.59 -9.40 -18.09
C LEU A 44 -1.31 -7.89 -18.27
N ARG A 45 -2.36 -7.08 -18.23
CA ARG A 45 -2.22 -5.63 -18.25
C ARG A 45 -1.53 -5.11 -17.01
N ALA A 46 -1.90 -5.59 -15.84
CA ALA A 46 -1.29 -5.21 -14.57
C ALA A 46 0.23 -5.51 -14.55
N GLN A 47 0.64 -6.67 -15.04
CA GLN A 47 2.06 -7.00 -15.20
C GLN A 47 2.77 -5.98 -16.10
N ARG A 48 2.19 -5.65 -17.27
CA ARG A 48 2.79 -4.66 -18.18
C ARG A 48 2.90 -3.26 -17.58
N CYS A 49 1.94 -2.88 -16.73
CA CYS A 49 1.99 -1.61 -16.00
C CYS A 49 2.99 -1.62 -14.83
N GLY A 50 3.58 -2.77 -14.48
CA GLY A 50 4.56 -2.90 -13.41
C GLY A 50 3.95 -3.06 -12.02
N VAL A 51 2.77 -3.69 -11.91
CA VAL A 51 2.19 -4.11 -10.62
C VAL A 51 3.07 -5.18 -9.99
N ASP A 52 3.31 -5.08 -8.68
CA ASP A 52 4.29 -5.93 -7.98
C ASP A 52 3.74 -7.30 -7.59
N ALA A 53 2.42 -7.44 -7.41
CA ALA A 53 1.78 -8.72 -7.10
C ALA A 53 0.29 -8.71 -7.46
N ILE A 54 -0.31 -9.90 -7.52
CA ILE A 54 -1.76 -10.07 -7.70
C ILE A 54 -2.31 -10.88 -6.53
N ILE A 55 -3.36 -10.34 -5.89
CA ILE A 55 -4.10 -11.02 -4.82
C ILE A 55 -5.25 -11.78 -5.45
N VAL A 56 -5.35 -13.09 -5.21
CA VAL A 56 -6.31 -13.98 -5.86
C VAL A 56 -7.12 -14.74 -4.81
N ARG A 57 -8.42 -14.85 -5.05
CA ARG A 57 -9.32 -15.69 -4.27
C ARG A 57 -9.72 -16.97 -5.00
N ASP A 58 -9.85 -16.93 -6.31
CA ASP A 58 -10.32 -18.05 -7.13
C ASP A 58 -9.16 -18.96 -7.52
N LEU A 59 -9.22 -20.25 -7.12
CA LEU A 59 -8.16 -21.22 -7.40
C LEU A 59 -8.09 -21.62 -8.89
N GLY A 60 -9.20 -21.54 -9.63
CA GLY A 60 -9.21 -21.76 -11.07
C GLY A 60 -8.46 -20.64 -11.79
N LEU A 61 -8.79 -19.39 -11.45
CA LEU A 61 -8.05 -18.22 -11.95
C LEU A 61 -6.57 -18.29 -11.53
N PHE A 62 -6.27 -18.67 -10.29
CA PHE A 62 -4.89 -18.84 -9.82
C PHE A 62 -4.08 -19.75 -10.73
N ARG A 63 -4.62 -20.92 -11.09
CA ARG A 63 -3.93 -21.88 -11.99
C ARG A 63 -3.67 -21.28 -13.37
N ILE A 64 -4.65 -20.55 -13.92
CA ILE A 64 -4.51 -19.85 -15.20
C ILE A 64 -3.40 -18.79 -15.10
N LEU A 65 -3.43 -17.97 -14.07
CA LEU A 65 -2.44 -16.90 -13.88
C LEU A 65 -1.04 -17.46 -13.64
N ARG A 66 -0.88 -18.54 -12.88
CA ARG A 66 0.42 -19.19 -12.66
C ARG A 66 1.04 -19.68 -13.96
N SER A 67 0.21 -20.17 -14.92
CA SER A 67 0.67 -20.57 -16.25
C SER A 67 1.00 -19.40 -17.16
N LEU A 68 0.19 -18.33 -17.12
CA LEU A 68 0.36 -17.15 -17.97
C LEU A 68 1.46 -16.19 -17.48
N LEU A 69 1.65 -16.13 -16.18
CA LEU A 69 2.51 -15.17 -15.48
C LEU A 69 3.40 -15.91 -14.46
N PRO A 70 4.33 -16.77 -14.91
CA PRO A 70 5.10 -17.65 -14.01
C PRO A 70 5.92 -16.88 -12.97
N GLU A 71 6.42 -15.69 -13.31
CA GLU A 71 7.26 -14.87 -12.42
C GLU A 71 6.45 -13.89 -11.55
N MET A 72 5.15 -13.70 -11.83
CA MET A 72 4.32 -12.76 -11.07
C MET A 72 4.05 -13.32 -9.67
N PRO A 73 4.35 -12.57 -8.60
CA PRO A 73 3.94 -12.95 -7.26
C PRO A 73 2.42 -13.04 -7.14
N LEU A 74 1.93 -14.21 -6.73
CA LEU A 74 0.51 -14.44 -6.47
C LEU A 74 0.29 -14.64 -4.97
N PHE A 75 -0.58 -13.82 -4.41
CA PHE A 75 -0.93 -13.82 -3.01
C PHE A 75 -2.35 -14.36 -2.82
N ALA A 76 -2.55 -15.14 -1.78
CA ALA A 76 -3.87 -15.67 -1.45
C ALA A 76 -4.67 -14.65 -0.66
N ASP A 77 -5.89 -14.35 -1.11
CA ASP A 77 -6.83 -13.48 -0.39
C ASP A 77 -7.36 -14.15 0.88
N ALA A 78 -7.66 -13.35 1.90
CA ALA A 78 -8.20 -13.81 3.18
C ALA A 78 -9.48 -14.65 3.04
N HIS A 79 -10.29 -14.38 1.99
CA HIS A 79 -11.52 -15.12 1.73
C HIS A 79 -11.31 -16.56 1.22
N LEU A 80 -10.07 -17.00 0.99
CA LEU A 80 -9.74 -18.42 0.81
C LEU A 80 -9.82 -19.21 2.11
N GLY A 81 -9.84 -18.52 3.27
CA GLY A 81 -10.10 -19.14 4.55
C GLY A 81 -8.97 -19.99 5.08
N PHE A 82 -7.74 -19.54 4.97
CA PHE A 82 -6.59 -20.22 5.56
C PHE A 82 -6.51 -19.92 7.07
N TYR A 83 -7.27 -20.68 7.86
CA TYR A 83 -7.38 -20.50 9.30
C TYR A 83 -6.39 -21.31 10.12
N THR A 84 -5.74 -22.31 9.53
CA THR A 84 -4.89 -23.26 10.27
C THR A 84 -3.52 -23.43 9.59
N PRO A 85 -2.49 -23.85 10.34
CA PRO A 85 -1.17 -24.16 9.77
C PRO A 85 -1.22 -25.16 8.62
N GLU A 86 -2.10 -26.17 8.70
CA GLU A 86 -2.26 -27.18 7.64
C GLU A 86 -2.82 -26.56 6.36
N SER A 87 -3.78 -25.64 6.49
CA SER A 87 -4.34 -24.93 5.33
C SER A 87 -3.30 -24.00 4.69
N ALA A 88 -2.47 -23.32 5.48
CA ALA A 88 -1.37 -22.51 4.98
C ALA A 88 -0.30 -23.35 4.25
N ALA A 89 0.00 -24.55 4.75
CA ALA A 89 0.89 -25.50 4.07
C ALA A 89 0.34 -25.94 2.71
N ILE A 90 -0.99 -26.00 2.56
CA ILE A 90 -1.62 -26.22 1.24
C ILE A 90 -1.39 -25.02 0.33
N ALA A 91 -1.61 -23.79 0.81
CA ALA A 91 -1.36 -22.60 0.03
C ALA A 91 0.08 -22.52 -0.49
N GLN A 92 1.06 -22.84 0.35
CA GLN A 92 2.47 -22.94 -0.02
C GLN A 92 2.71 -23.97 -1.13
N ARG A 93 2.17 -25.18 -0.98
CA ARG A 93 2.31 -26.24 -2.01
C ARG A 93 1.64 -25.89 -3.33
N LEU A 94 0.57 -25.08 -3.31
CA LEU A 94 -0.05 -24.54 -4.52
C LEU A 94 0.83 -23.50 -5.21
N GLY A 95 1.79 -22.89 -4.50
CA GLY A 95 2.72 -21.89 -5.05
C GLY A 95 2.33 -20.44 -4.76
N PHE A 96 1.47 -20.20 -3.76
CA PHE A 96 1.30 -18.85 -3.23
C PHE A 96 2.56 -18.42 -2.47
N GLN A 97 3.02 -17.18 -2.68
CA GLN A 97 4.14 -16.62 -1.95
C GLN A 97 3.70 -15.97 -0.63
N ARG A 98 2.49 -15.45 -0.57
CA ARG A 98 1.93 -14.81 0.63
C ARG A 98 0.47 -15.19 0.80
N ILE A 99 0.04 -15.32 2.05
CA ILE A 99 -1.36 -15.49 2.41
C ILE A 99 -1.82 -14.30 3.26
N PHE A 100 -2.98 -13.75 2.92
CA PHE A 100 -3.70 -12.84 3.81
C PHE A 100 -4.53 -13.68 4.77
N LEU A 101 -4.23 -13.57 6.06
CA LEU A 101 -4.99 -14.29 7.08
C LEU A 101 -6.39 -13.68 7.24
N PRO A 102 -7.40 -14.50 7.55
CA PRO A 102 -8.71 -14.01 7.92
C PRO A 102 -8.64 -13.01 9.09
N PRO A 103 -9.40 -11.89 9.03
CA PRO A 103 -9.32 -10.84 10.05
C PRO A 103 -9.88 -11.25 11.42
N ASP A 104 -10.56 -12.39 11.49
CA ASP A 104 -11.18 -12.96 12.68
C ASP A 104 -10.31 -14.02 13.39
N LEU A 105 -9.02 -14.14 13.03
CA LEU A 105 -8.08 -14.99 13.75
C LEU A 105 -7.59 -14.34 15.05
N PRO A 106 -7.52 -15.10 16.17
CA PRO A 106 -6.86 -14.64 17.40
C PRO A 106 -5.36 -14.37 17.20
N THR A 107 -4.79 -13.47 17.99
CA THR A 107 -3.37 -13.11 17.90
C THR A 107 -2.45 -14.33 18.04
N GLU A 108 -2.75 -15.25 18.95
CA GLU A 108 -1.95 -16.48 19.17
C GLU A 108 -1.87 -17.34 17.92
N GLU A 109 -2.99 -17.48 17.19
CA GLU A 109 -3.02 -18.25 15.93
C GLU A 109 -2.20 -17.54 14.83
N ILE A 110 -2.32 -16.20 14.76
CA ILE A 110 -1.53 -15.39 13.83
C ILE A 110 -0.05 -15.61 14.08
N LEU A 111 0.39 -15.56 15.34
CA LEU A 111 1.80 -15.77 15.71
C LEU A 111 2.29 -17.18 15.35
N ARG A 112 1.43 -18.20 15.51
CA ARG A 112 1.76 -19.57 15.05
C ARG A 112 1.86 -19.67 13.52
N MET A 113 0.94 -19.03 12.81
CA MET A 113 0.94 -19.02 11.34
C MET A 113 2.16 -18.29 10.78
N ALA A 114 2.64 -17.23 11.45
CA ALA A 114 3.81 -16.46 11.03
C ALA A 114 5.13 -17.26 11.07
N GLN A 115 5.18 -18.39 11.79
CA GLN A 115 6.35 -19.28 11.84
C GLN A 115 6.43 -20.24 10.65
N LEU A 116 5.44 -20.26 9.79
CA LEU A 116 5.41 -21.15 8.63
C LEU A 116 6.31 -20.60 7.49
N PRO A 117 6.84 -21.46 6.63
CA PRO A 117 7.69 -21.07 5.52
C PRO A 117 6.89 -20.47 4.34
N ILE A 118 5.92 -19.61 4.64
CA ILE A 118 5.14 -18.80 3.70
C ILE A 118 4.94 -17.41 4.29
N GLU A 119 5.02 -16.37 3.49
CA GLU A 119 4.78 -15.02 3.97
C GLU A 119 3.33 -14.85 4.43
N VAL A 120 3.17 -14.19 5.58
CA VAL A 120 1.87 -13.93 6.19
C VAL A 120 1.57 -12.43 6.18
N ALA A 121 0.38 -12.07 5.70
CA ALA A 121 -0.20 -10.74 5.81
C ALA A 121 -1.37 -10.74 6.81
N VAL A 122 -1.40 -9.78 7.71
CA VAL A 122 -2.37 -9.69 8.81
C VAL A 122 -3.17 -8.40 8.72
N TRP A 123 -4.50 -8.51 8.81
CA TRP A 123 -5.40 -7.36 8.93
C TRP A 123 -5.33 -6.79 10.35
N VAL A 124 -4.58 -5.72 10.51
CA VAL A 124 -4.29 -5.13 11.82
C VAL A 124 -5.21 -3.98 12.21
N GLN A 125 -5.83 -3.34 11.23
CA GLN A 125 -6.80 -2.26 11.41
C GLN A 125 -7.94 -2.47 10.40
N THR A 126 -9.09 -3.00 10.84
CA THR A 126 -10.15 -3.38 9.90
C THR A 126 -11.50 -3.57 10.61
N PRO A 127 -12.62 -3.27 9.94
CA PRO A 127 -13.92 -3.71 10.39
C PRO A 127 -13.99 -5.25 10.47
N LEU A 128 -14.63 -5.77 11.51
CA LEU A 128 -14.92 -7.20 11.60
C LEU A 128 -16.28 -7.53 10.99
N CYS A 129 -16.32 -8.65 10.28
CA CYS A 129 -17.54 -9.18 9.69
C CYS A 129 -18.27 -10.11 10.70
N ALA A 130 -19.60 -10.14 10.66
CA ALA A 130 -20.40 -11.09 11.45
C ALA A 130 -20.31 -12.54 10.93
N ALA A 131 -19.93 -12.72 9.68
CA ALA A 131 -19.71 -14.02 9.07
C ALA A 131 -18.21 -14.35 9.06
N ALA A 132 -17.86 -15.63 9.17
CA ALA A 132 -16.51 -16.09 8.89
C ALA A 132 -16.08 -15.63 7.48
N CYS A 133 -14.82 -15.32 7.34
CA CYS A 133 -14.29 -14.68 6.13
C CYS A 133 -14.66 -15.46 4.87
N GLY A 134 -15.28 -14.77 3.91
CA GLY A 134 -15.68 -15.36 2.62
C GLY A 134 -16.95 -16.21 2.63
N THR A 135 -17.70 -16.28 3.73
CA THR A 135 -18.89 -17.17 3.84
C THR A 135 -20.20 -16.43 4.07
N CYS A 136 -20.24 -15.11 3.89
CA CYS A 136 -21.46 -14.32 4.12
C CYS A 136 -22.59 -14.73 3.17
N ARG A 137 -23.71 -15.18 3.72
CA ARG A 137 -24.95 -15.47 2.98
C ARG A 137 -26.06 -14.43 3.22
N MET A 138 -25.90 -13.58 4.23
CA MET A 138 -26.92 -12.61 4.62
C MET A 138 -27.23 -11.62 3.49
N SER A 139 -26.20 -11.05 2.85
CA SER A 139 -26.37 -10.15 1.71
C SER A 139 -27.12 -10.81 0.55
N ALA A 140 -26.84 -12.09 0.26
CA ALA A 140 -27.49 -12.81 -0.83
C ALA A 140 -28.96 -13.16 -0.51
N LEU A 141 -29.22 -13.63 0.69
CA LEU A 141 -30.56 -14.12 1.09
C LEU A 141 -31.55 -12.98 1.36
N ALA A 142 -31.10 -11.92 2.02
CA ALA A 142 -31.96 -10.81 2.42
C ALA A 142 -31.72 -9.54 1.60
N GLY A 143 -30.47 -9.23 1.24
CA GLY A 143 -30.10 -8.05 0.44
C GLY A 143 -30.16 -8.25 -1.07
N ARG A 144 -30.29 -9.49 -1.56
CA ARG A 144 -30.29 -9.87 -2.99
C ARG A 144 -28.99 -9.48 -3.72
N GLU A 145 -27.91 -9.31 -2.99
CA GLU A 145 -26.58 -8.94 -3.49
C GLU A 145 -25.52 -9.92 -2.98
N SER A 146 -24.38 -9.99 -3.64
CA SER A 146 -23.32 -10.90 -3.25
C SER A 146 -22.16 -10.16 -2.58
N ALA A 147 -22.06 -10.26 -1.26
CA ALA A 147 -20.92 -9.74 -0.52
C ALA A 147 -19.58 -10.33 -1.01
N GLU A 148 -19.61 -11.62 -1.42
CA GLU A 148 -18.43 -12.30 -1.97
C GLU A 148 -17.93 -11.71 -3.29
N ARG A 149 -18.80 -10.99 -3.99
CA ARG A 149 -18.47 -10.27 -5.24
C ARG A 149 -18.33 -8.76 -5.03
N GLY A 150 -18.16 -8.34 -3.78
CA GLY A 150 -17.93 -6.95 -3.42
C GLY A 150 -19.20 -6.10 -3.29
N LEU A 151 -20.39 -6.74 -3.25
CA LEU A 151 -21.67 -6.08 -3.06
C LEU A 151 -22.22 -6.49 -1.67
N CYS A 152 -21.64 -5.90 -0.63
CA CYS A 152 -22.10 -6.09 0.74
C CYS A 152 -23.27 -5.14 1.02
N SER A 153 -24.42 -5.65 1.47
CA SER A 153 -25.58 -4.85 1.87
C SER A 153 -25.57 -4.45 3.33
N GLU A 154 -24.50 -4.72 4.06
CA GLU A 154 -24.25 -4.35 5.47
C GLU A 154 -25.39 -4.68 6.45
N LEU A 155 -26.26 -5.65 6.13
CA LEU A 155 -27.39 -6.03 6.98
C LEU A 155 -26.98 -6.39 8.41
N CYS A 156 -25.77 -6.91 8.64
CA CYS A 156 -25.27 -7.15 9.99
C CYS A 156 -25.07 -5.87 10.82
N ARG A 157 -25.07 -4.69 10.19
CA ARG A 157 -24.96 -3.37 10.83
C ARG A 157 -26.32 -2.71 11.05
N GLU A 158 -27.39 -3.31 10.56
CA GLU A 158 -28.75 -2.81 10.74
C GLU A 158 -29.22 -3.00 12.19
N ARG A 159 -30.29 -2.28 12.53
CA ARG A 159 -30.93 -2.34 13.82
C ARG A 159 -32.01 -3.40 13.80
N TYR A 160 -32.05 -4.23 14.82
CA TYR A 160 -32.96 -5.36 14.95
C TYR A 160 -33.81 -5.29 16.24
N THR A 161 -34.92 -5.97 16.23
CA THR A 161 -35.65 -6.30 17.45
C THR A 161 -35.20 -7.66 17.96
N LEU A 162 -34.59 -7.72 19.13
CA LEU A 162 -34.12 -8.95 19.75
C LEU A 162 -34.72 -9.08 21.16
N GLY A 163 -35.42 -10.21 21.43
CA GLY A 163 -36.01 -10.46 22.74
C GLY A 163 -37.02 -9.38 23.20
N GLY A 164 -37.75 -8.79 22.27
CA GLY A 164 -38.69 -7.69 22.55
C GLY A 164 -38.04 -6.31 22.74
N ARG A 165 -36.74 -6.21 22.65
CA ARG A 165 -36.01 -4.94 22.63
C ARG A 165 -35.82 -4.48 21.21
N TRP A 166 -36.35 -3.31 20.88
CA TRP A 166 -36.14 -2.62 19.64
C TRP A 166 -34.77 -1.91 19.67
N ASP A 167 -34.20 -1.67 18.50
CA ASP A 167 -33.01 -0.81 18.36
C ASP A 167 -31.70 -1.44 18.88
N THR A 168 -31.56 -2.72 18.66
CA THR A 168 -30.32 -3.45 19.00
C THR A 168 -29.51 -3.75 17.74
N THR A 169 -28.16 -3.80 17.86
CA THR A 169 -27.23 -4.14 16.79
C THR A 169 -26.44 -5.41 17.11
N PRO A 170 -27.12 -6.57 17.28
CA PRO A 170 -26.53 -7.78 17.85
C PRO A 170 -25.45 -8.44 16.99
N LEU A 171 -25.40 -8.09 15.72
CA LEU A 171 -24.41 -8.63 14.75
C LEU A 171 -23.32 -7.63 14.41
N SER A 172 -23.35 -6.44 15.01
CA SER A 172 -22.31 -5.43 14.80
C SER A 172 -21.13 -5.65 15.74
N TRP A 173 -19.96 -5.78 15.18
CA TRP A 173 -18.72 -5.89 15.93
C TRP A 173 -17.93 -4.58 15.84
N LYS A 174 -17.18 -4.27 16.88
CA LYS A 174 -16.19 -3.18 16.85
C LYS A 174 -15.09 -3.48 15.83
N ASP A 175 -14.46 -2.43 15.34
CA ASP A 175 -13.33 -2.56 14.44
C ASP A 175 -12.12 -3.20 15.18
N ARG A 176 -11.41 -4.10 14.53
CA ARG A 176 -10.16 -4.65 15.05
C ARG A 176 -9.06 -3.61 14.98
N CYS A 177 -8.27 -3.47 16.06
CA CYS A 177 -7.01 -2.73 16.08
C CYS A 177 -5.97 -3.55 16.88
N MET A 178 -4.88 -3.90 16.24
CA MET A 178 -3.79 -4.70 16.83
C MET A 178 -2.57 -3.84 17.16
N LEU A 179 -2.76 -2.55 17.39
CA LEU A 179 -1.63 -1.64 17.64
C LEU A 179 -0.82 -2.04 18.89
N GLY A 180 -1.49 -2.59 19.90
CA GLY A 180 -0.84 -3.15 21.08
C GLY A 180 0.01 -4.40 20.81
N ASP A 181 -0.25 -5.12 19.72
CA ASP A 181 0.45 -6.34 19.33
C ASP A 181 1.57 -6.10 18.30
N VAL A 182 1.81 -4.84 17.89
CA VAL A 182 2.71 -4.51 16.78
C VAL A 182 4.09 -5.14 16.94
N ARG A 183 4.65 -5.13 18.15
CA ARG A 183 5.97 -5.70 18.42
C ARG A 183 5.97 -7.21 18.27
N ALA A 184 4.98 -7.87 18.85
CA ALA A 184 4.84 -9.34 18.75
C ALA A 184 4.67 -9.80 17.27
N LEU A 185 3.93 -9.04 16.47
CA LEU A 185 3.76 -9.33 15.04
C LEU A 185 5.08 -9.20 14.26
N ILE A 186 5.87 -8.16 14.54
CA ILE A 186 7.19 -7.95 13.92
C ILE A 186 8.16 -9.07 14.35
N ASP A 187 8.25 -9.36 15.64
CA ASP A 187 9.16 -10.37 16.18
C ASP A 187 8.80 -11.78 15.69
N ALA A 188 7.52 -12.04 15.42
CA ALA A 188 7.05 -13.29 14.83
C ALA A 188 7.36 -13.40 13.32
N GLY A 189 7.81 -12.35 12.65
CA GLY A 189 8.13 -12.34 11.22
C GLY A 189 6.93 -12.14 10.30
N VAL A 190 5.85 -11.49 10.77
CA VAL A 190 4.73 -11.10 9.90
C VAL A 190 5.24 -10.19 8.78
N ALA A 191 5.04 -10.61 7.53
CA ALA A 191 5.61 -9.95 6.36
C ALA A 191 4.85 -8.68 5.93
N CYS A 192 3.56 -8.58 6.28
CA CYS A 192 2.71 -7.47 5.86
C CYS A 192 1.61 -7.19 6.89
N LEU A 193 1.46 -5.91 7.26
CA LEU A 193 0.37 -5.41 8.08
C LEU A 193 -0.63 -4.69 7.17
N ALA A 194 -1.86 -5.18 7.12
CA ALA A 194 -2.90 -4.68 6.23
C ALA A 194 -3.92 -3.80 6.98
N ILE A 195 -4.29 -2.69 6.36
CA ILE A 195 -5.32 -1.76 6.84
C ILE A 195 -6.54 -1.88 5.94
N GLY A 196 -7.70 -2.23 6.51
CA GLY A 196 -8.96 -2.31 5.79
C GLY A 196 -9.50 -0.93 5.45
N SER A 197 -9.41 -0.55 4.17
CA SER A 197 -9.65 0.83 3.75
C SER A 197 -10.69 0.98 2.64
N ARG A 198 -11.23 -0.12 2.11
CA ARG A 198 -12.04 -0.10 0.86
C ARG A 198 -13.25 0.85 0.91
N GLU A 199 -13.91 0.95 2.05
CA GLU A 199 -15.10 1.78 2.25
C GLU A 199 -14.82 2.97 3.18
N ARG A 200 -13.54 3.29 3.36
CA ARG A 200 -13.09 4.38 4.22
C ARG A 200 -12.60 5.56 3.40
N ARG A 201 -12.66 6.74 3.99
CA ARG A 201 -12.15 7.98 3.40
C ARG A 201 -10.63 7.93 3.25
N SER A 202 -10.07 8.67 2.31
CA SER A 202 -8.62 8.79 2.10
C SER A 202 -7.89 9.29 3.35
N GLU A 203 -8.53 10.17 4.13
CA GLU A 203 -7.99 10.70 5.37
C GLU A 203 -7.79 9.61 6.44
N TYR A 204 -8.72 8.64 6.52
CA TYR A 204 -8.53 7.46 7.35
C TYR A 204 -7.29 6.67 6.95
N VAL A 205 -7.14 6.41 5.65
CA VAL A 205 -5.99 5.65 5.13
C VAL A 205 -4.68 6.37 5.47
N ALA A 206 -4.63 7.69 5.23
CA ALA A 206 -3.45 8.50 5.52
C ALA A 206 -3.11 8.50 7.02
N ALA A 207 -4.11 8.73 7.88
CA ALA A 207 -3.92 8.80 9.32
C ALA A 207 -3.43 7.46 9.91
N PHE A 208 -4.16 6.36 9.64
CA PHE A 208 -3.80 5.06 10.20
C PHE A 208 -2.55 4.47 9.56
N THR A 209 -2.25 4.74 8.30
CA THR A 209 -0.95 4.37 7.72
C THR A 209 0.19 5.07 8.44
N ASN A 210 0.04 6.36 8.76
CA ASN A 210 1.06 7.09 9.53
C ASN A 210 1.21 6.55 10.95
N VAL A 211 0.09 6.27 11.65
CA VAL A 211 0.09 5.66 13.00
C VAL A 211 0.86 4.34 13.00
N TRP A 212 0.52 3.42 12.09
CA TRP A 212 1.17 2.12 11.99
C TRP A 212 2.64 2.23 11.56
N ALA A 213 2.96 3.09 10.59
CA ALA A 213 4.33 3.31 10.15
C ALA A 213 5.21 3.87 11.28
N THR A 214 4.68 4.77 12.11
CA THR A 214 5.38 5.31 13.28
C THR A 214 5.59 4.23 14.35
N ALA A 215 4.55 3.45 14.67
CA ALA A 215 4.65 2.36 15.63
C ALA A 215 5.69 1.30 15.23
N ILE A 216 5.80 1.00 13.92
CA ILE A 216 6.81 0.06 13.40
C ILE A 216 8.21 0.64 13.51
N ARG A 217 8.43 1.90 13.10
CA ARG A 217 9.76 2.52 13.03
C ARG A 217 10.31 2.89 14.40
N GLU A 218 9.48 3.46 15.24
CA GLU A 218 9.90 4.10 16.50
C GLU A 218 9.64 3.22 17.72
N SER A 219 8.94 2.09 17.53
CA SER A 219 8.45 1.23 18.62
C SER A 219 7.65 2.02 19.66
N GLN A 220 7.06 3.14 19.25
CA GLN A 220 6.23 4.01 20.09
C GLN A 220 4.79 3.98 19.60
N LEU A 221 3.88 3.83 20.55
CA LEU A 221 2.47 4.01 20.28
C LEU A 221 2.15 5.52 20.25
N PRO A 222 1.20 5.95 19.41
CA PRO A 222 0.74 7.34 19.44
C PRO A 222 0.16 7.67 20.82
N ALA A 223 0.15 8.95 21.17
CA ALA A 223 -0.45 9.41 22.42
C ALA A 223 -1.94 8.99 22.46
N GLU A 224 -2.38 8.46 23.58
CA GLU A 224 -3.73 7.95 23.75
C GLU A 224 -4.84 8.94 23.32
N PRO A 225 -4.75 10.26 23.63
CA PRO A 225 -5.75 11.22 23.19
C PRO A 225 -5.84 11.40 21.66
N GLU A 226 -4.71 11.28 20.95
CA GLU A 226 -4.68 11.39 19.48
C GLU A 226 -5.31 10.15 18.85
N LEU A 227 -4.97 8.96 19.35
CA LEU A 227 -5.54 7.70 18.87
C LEU A 227 -7.05 7.67 19.11
N ASP A 228 -7.53 8.03 20.31
CA ASP A 228 -8.94 8.10 20.63
C ASP A 228 -9.70 9.09 19.73
N ARG A 229 -9.07 10.21 19.38
CA ARG A 229 -9.68 11.18 18.45
C ARG A 229 -9.84 10.60 17.04
N LEU A 230 -8.83 9.89 16.54
CA LEU A 230 -8.90 9.22 15.23
C LEU A 230 -9.91 8.08 15.24
N GLU A 231 -9.96 7.29 16.32
CA GLU A 231 -10.94 6.21 16.49
C GLU A 231 -12.38 6.77 16.50
N ARG A 232 -12.67 7.81 17.24
CA ARG A 232 -13.99 8.46 17.22
C ARG A 232 -14.37 8.99 15.84
N ALA A 233 -13.42 9.58 15.13
CA ALA A 233 -13.68 10.16 13.81
C ALA A 233 -13.94 9.08 12.73
N PHE A 234 -13.27 7.92 12.81
CA PHE A 234 -13.22 6.97 11.70
C PHE A 234 -13.72 5.55 12.01
N ALA A 235 -13.85 5.19 13.27
CA ALA A 235 -14.40 3.91 13.69
C ALA A 235 -15.76 4.10 14.39
N PRO A 236 -16.84 4.40 13.66
CA PRO A 236 -18.13 4.75 14.24
C PRO A 236 -18.71 3.63 15.12
N TRP A 237 -18.33 2.39 14.88
CA TRP A 237 -18.73 1.24 15.70
C TRP A 237 -17.80 0.98 16.89
N GLY A 238 -16.82 1.86 17.11
CA GLY A 238 -15.79 1.72 18.14
C GLY A 238 -14.69 0.72 17.76
N VAL A 239 -13.66 0.65 18.59
CA VAL A 239 -12.49 -0.22 18.41
C VAL A 239 -12.46 -1.26 19.52
N ALA A 240 -12.23 -2.52 19.18
CA ALA A 240 -12.09 -3.61 20.10
C ALA A 240 -10.73 -3.51 20.83
N LYS A 241 -10.76 -3.36 22.16
CA LYS A 241 -9.56 -3.18 22.98
C LYS A 241 -9.24 -4.41 23.86
N LYS A 242 -10.22 -5.29 24.08
CA LYS A 242 -10.09 -6.41 25.05
C LYS A 242 -10.30 -7.77 24.44
N ALA A 243 -11.23 -7.89 23.52
CA ALA A 243 -11.58 -9.17 22.90
C ALA A 243 -11.75 -9.00 21.40
N LEU A 244 -11.47 -10.04 20.63
CA LEU A 244 -11.61 -10.00 19.17
C LEU A 244 -13.03 -9.63 18.73
N TYR A 245 -14.04 -10.24 19.38
CA TYR A 245 -15.45 -9.98 19.13
C TYR A 245 -16.08 -9.20 20.28
N GLU A 246 -15.94 -7.88 20.24
CA GLU A 246 -16.69 -6.99 21.10
C GLU A 246 -17.90 -6.45 20.33
N THR A 247 -19.12 -6.60 20.89
CA THR A 247 -20.31 -6.03 20.29
C THR A 247 -20.24 -4.52 20.26
N ALA A 248 -20.68 -3.94 19.16
CA ALA A 248 -20.77 -2.50 19.00
C ALA A 248 -22.22 -2.03 19.24
N GLU A 249 -22.36 -0.90 19.92
CA GLU A 249 -23.61 -0.15 19.95
C GLU A 249 -23.74 0.71 18.69
N ALA A 250 -24.97 1.02 18.29
CA ALA A 250 -25.19 1.88 17.14
C ALA A 250 -24.52 3.26 17.39
N PRO A 251 -23.75 3.77 16.43
CA PRO A 251 -23.02 5.01 16.63
C PRO A 251 -23.97 6.19 16.84
N GLU A 252 -23.68 6.99 17.85
CA GLU A 252 -24.28 8.32 17.95
C GLU A 252 -23.61 9.22 16.90
N LYS A 253 -24.43 9.81 16.02
CA LYS A 253 -23.92 10.72 14.99
C LYS A 253 -23.40 12.00 15.63
N GLN A 254 -22.08 12.23 15.57
CA GLN A 254 -21.45 13.51 15.88
C GLN A 254 -20.91 14.14 14.58
N PRO A 255 -21.77 14.84 13.82
CA PRO A 255 -21.47 15.21 12.42
C PRO A 255 -20.32 16.21 12.27
N GLY A 256 -19.93 16.95 13.29
CA GLY A 256 -18.91 17.99 13.20
C GLY A 256 -17.46 17.53 13.46
N GLU A 257 -17.26 16.57 14.33
CA GLU A 257 -15.91 16.14 14.75
C GLU A 257 -15.15 15.46 13.60
N THR A 258 -15.80 14.58 12.88
CA THR A 258 -15.19 13.86 11.74
C THR A 258 -14.76 14.81 10.63
N GLU A 259 -15.56 15.80 10.28
CA GLU A 259 -15.21 16.77 9.24
C GLU A 259 -14.05 17.69 9.64
N ALA A 260 -13.96 18.08 10.91
CA ALA A 260 -12.84 18.85 11.44
C ALA A 260 -11.52 18.06 11.35
N VAL A 261 -11.54 16.79 11.77
CA VAL A 261 -10.38 15.87 11.65
C VAL A 261 -10.00 15.68 10.18
N CYS A 262 -10.96 15.45 9.29
CA CYS A 262 -10.69 15.32 7.86
C CYS A 262 -10.05 16.59 7.26
N ALA A 263 -10.53 17.78 7.62
CA ALA A 263 -9.97 19.03 7.13
C ALA A 263 -8.51 19.22 7.56
N GLU A 264 -8.20 18.91 8.83
CA GLU A 264 -6.85 18.96 9.36
C GLU A 264 -5.91 17.98 8.64
N LEU A 265 -6.34 16.73 8.46
CA LEU A 265 -5.56 15.71 7.76
C LEU A 265 -5.33 16.07 6.28
N ARG A 266 -6.34 16.62 5.58
CA ARG A 266 -6.15 17.14 4.23
C ARG A 266 -5.10 18.24 4.20
N ALA A 267 -5.19 19.23 5.07
CA ALA A 267 -4.19 20.28 5.15
C ALA A 267 -2.78 19.70 5.36
N LYS A 268 -2.64 18.75 6.29
CA LYS A 268 -1.36 18.09 6.59
C LYS A 268 -0.79 17.33 5.40
N TYR A 269 -1.59 16.52 4.71
CA TYR A 269 -1.09 15.61 3.66
C TYR A 269 -1.12 16.19 2.25
N THR A 270 -1.80 17.33 2.00
CA THR A 270 -1.81 18.01 0.70
C THR A 270 -0.90 19.23 0.66
N SER A 271 -0.35 19.68 1.79
CA SER A 271 0.52 20.87 1.89
C SER A 271 1.90 20.75 1.23
N GLY A 272 2.18 19.66 0.52
CA GLY A 272 3.46 19.45 -0.15
C GLY A 272 4.60 18.88 0.71
N GLU A 273 4.38 18.65 1.99
CA GLU A 273 5.30 17.96 2.90
C GLU A 273 5.22 16.41 2.80
N ALA A 274 4.63 15.90 1.72
CA ALA A 274 4.59 14.47 1.45
C ALA A 274 6.02 13.90 1.42
N ARG A 275 6.20 12.66 1.92
CA ARG A 275 7.48 11.94 1.86
C ARG A 275 8.04 12.03 0.44
N ARG A 276 9.26 12.52 0.32
CA ARG A 276 10.02 12.48 -0.92
C ARG A 276 11.00 11.31 -0.87
N VAL A 277 11.10 10.58 -1.97
CA VAL A 277 12.07 9.49 -2.13
C VAL A 277 13.47 10.08 -2.23
N GLY A 278 14.39 9.59 -1.41
CA GLY A 278 15.81 9.97 -1.49
C GLY A 278 16.43 9.44 -2.78
N VAL A 279 17.14 10.30 -3.51
CA VAL A 279 17.88 9.90 -4.70
C VAL A 279 19.30 10.42 -4.63
N SER A 280 20.25 9.59 -5.04
CA SER A 280 21.65 9.98 -5.27
C SER A 280 21.89 10.17 -6.75
N PHE A 281 22.54 11.28 -7.11
CA PHE A 281 22.96 11.54 -8.48
C PHE A 281 24.44 11.19 -8.66
N ALA A 282 24.78 10.72 -9.85
CA ALA A 282 26.16 10.53 -10.27
C ALA A 282 26.37 11.16 -11.66
N ALA A 283 27.45 11.88 -11.83
CA ALA A 283 27.88 12.37 -13.15
C ALA A 283 29.27 11.84 -13.45
N ALA A 284 29.45 11.25 -14.62
CA ALA A 284 30.73 10.74 -15.09
C ALA A 284 31.10 11.37 -16.44
N ALA A 285 32.27 12.01 -16.51
CA ALA A 285 32.86 12.46 -17.74
C ALA A 285 33.97 11.48 -18.16
N LYS A 286 33.89 10.98 -19.39
CA LYS A 286 34.91 10.10 -19.96
C LYS A 286 36.15 10.90 -20.45
N ASP A 287 35.89 11.99 -21.11
CA ASP A 287 36.91 12.93 -21.62
C ASP A 287 36.29 14.34 -21.74
N GLU A 288 37.06 15.28 -22.30
CA GLU A 288 36.67 16.68 -22.43
C GLU A 288 35.74 16.98 -23.59
N ASN A 289 35.50 16.02 -24.50
CA ASN A 289 34.69 16.21 -25.70
C ASN A 289 33.42 15.34 -25.72
N ALA A 290 33.35 14.30 -24.89
CA ALA A 290 32.20 13.40 -24.84
C ALA A 290 31.14 13.91 -23.89
N PRO A 291 29.82 13.71 -24.21
CA PRO A 291 28.76 13.98 -23.27
C PRO A 291 28.97 13.27 -21.94
N ILE A 292 28.64 13.94 -20.84
CA ILE A 292 28.69 13.30 -19.53
C ILE A 292 27.58 12.25 -19.42
N VAL A 293 27.82 11.21 -18.66
CA VAL A 293 26.74 10.26 -18.27
C VAL A 293 26.18 10.72 -16.94
N LEU A 294 24.90 11.03 -16.92
CA LEU A 294 24.15 11.34 -15.70
C LEU A 294 23.37 10.12 -15.26
N GLY A 295 23.56 9.69 -14.01
CA GLY A 295 22.83 8.60 -13.38
C GLY A 295 22.09 9.08 -12.14
N VAL A 296 20.99 8.43 -11.82
CA VAL A 296 20.25 8.60 -10.57
C VAL A 296 19.90 7.24 -9.99
N GLN A 297 20.07 7.09 -8.68
CA GLN A 297 19.70 5.89 -7.94
C GLN A 297 18.81 6.27 -6.77
N ASP A 298 17.72 5.52 -6.58
CA ASP A 298 16.80 5.70 -5.45
C ASP A 298 17.18 4.85 -4.22
N GLU A 299 16.38 4.99 -3.14
CA GLU A 299 16.54 4.26 -1.88
C GLU A 299 16.40 2.73 -2.07
N ASP A 300 15.64 2.28 -3.08
CA ASP A 300 15.41 0.86 -3.42
C ASP A 300 16.45 0.31 -4.42
N LYS A 301 17.49 1.09 -4.73
CA LYS A 301 18.57 0.76 -5.70
C LYS A 301 18.11 0.68 -7.16
N ASN A 302 16.95 1.21 -7.51
CA ASN A 302 16.60 1.40 -8.91
C ASN A 302 17.54 2.44 -9.52
N LEU A 303 18.05 2.16 -10.71
CA LEU A 303 19.03 2.98 -11.41
C LEU A 303 18.46 3.42 -12.76
N ALA A 304 18.57 4.71 -13.03
CA ALA A 304 18.37 5.27 -14.37
C ALA A 304 19.60 6.08 -14.77
N ALA A 305 19.92 6.07 -16.05
CA ALA A 305 21.02 6.86 -16.60
C ALA A 305 20.69 7.37 -18.01
N LEU A 306 21.24 8.52 -18.35
CA LEU A 306 21.16 9.09 -19.69
C LEU A 306 22.40 9.89 -20.03
N GLU A 307 22.57 10.21 -21.31
CA GLU A 307 23.58 11.16 -21.76
C GLU A 307 23.13 12.58 -21.42
N GLY A 308 24.00 13.30 -20.70
CA GLY A 308 23.85 14.70 -20.35
C GLY A 308 24.60 15.63 -21.32
N PRO A 309 24.81 16.90 -20.96
CA PRO A 309 25.56 17.83 -21.79
C PRO A 309 27.02 17.40 -22.02
N ALA A 310 27.57 17.79 -23.16
CA ALA A 310 29.01 17.69 -23.38
C ALA A 310 29.75 18.81 -22.62
N PRO A 311 30.98 18.57 -22.15
CA PRO A 311 31.80 19.64 -21.59
C PRO A 311 32.00 20.80 -22.59
N ASP A 312 31.89 22.03 -22.11
CA ASP A 312 32.06 23.26 -22.86
C ASP A 312 32.74 24.31 -21.96
N ASP A 313 33.79 24.95 -22.46
CA ASP A 313 34.51 26.00 -21.74
C ASP A 313 33.65 27.22 -21.42
N ALA A 314 32.59 27.46 -22.21
CA ALA A 314 31.56 28.47 -21.96
C ALA A 314 30.49 28.06 -20.95
N GLY A 315 30.53 26.80 -20.47
CA GLY A 315 29.59 26.30 -19.48
C GLY A 315 29.62 27.09 -18.17
N ASP A 316 28.49 27.24 -17.53
CA ASP A 316 28.32 27.98 -16.28
C ASP A 316 28.40 27.11 -15.01
N VAL A 317 28.34 25.77 -15.15
CA VAL A 317 28.45 24.81 -14.04
C VAL A 317 29.76 24.05 -14.11
N GLU A 318 30.57 24.14 -13.06
CA GLU A 318 31.79 23.32 -12.93
C GLU A 318 31.43 21.87 -12.58
N LEU A 319 32.05 20.88 -13.24
CA LEU A 319 31.78 19.46 -13.04
C LEU A 319 32.50 18.96 -11.78
N THR A 320 32.07 19.45 -10.65
CA THR A 320 32.48 19.07 -9.29
C THR A 320 31.27 18.72 -8.47
N GLU A 321 31.45 18.00 -7.36
CA GLU A 321 30.34 17.71 -6.45
C GLU A 321 29.64 18.98 -5.99
N ALA A 322 30.40 20.02 -5.62
CA ALA A 322 29.83 21.30 -5.19
C ALA A 322 29.07 22.03 -6.31
N GLY A 323 29.60 22.09 -7.53
CA GLY A 323 28.95 22.72 -8.67
C GLY A 323 27.66 22.01 -9.09
N LEU A 324 27.68 20.67 -9.10
CA LEU A 324 26.50 19.89 -9.43
C LEU A 324 25.45 19.86 -8.30
N CYS A 325 25.85 19.96 -7.04
CA CYS A 325 24.91 19.99 -5.91
C CYS A 325 23.82 21.06 -6.14
N GLU A 326 24.17 22.29 -6.49
CA GLU A 326 23.19 23.36 -6.69
C GLU A 326 22.14 23.01 -7.76
N ALA A 327 22.55 22.40 -8.86
CA ALA A 327 21.65 21.96 -9.92
C ALA A 327 20.81 20.75 -9.52
N MET A 328 21.41 19.73 -8.91
CA MET A 328 20.78 18.44 -8.59
C MET A 328 19.84 18.53 -7.38
N TYR A 329 20.08 19.43 -6.43
CA TYR A 329 19.19 19.66 -5.30
C TYR A 329 17.86 20.36 -5.68
N ARG A 330 17.74 20.93 -6.88
CA ARG A 330 16.52 21.53 -7.40
C ARG A 330 15.49 20.49 -7.81
N THR A 331 15.02 19.69 -6.84
CA THR A 331 14.01 18.64 -7.05
C THR A 331 12.57 19.09 -6.77
N ALA A 332 12.33 20.40 -6.60
CA ALA A 332 11.00 20.95 -6.33
C ALA A 332 10.00 20.57 -7.44
N GLY A 333 8.77 20.21 -7.06
CA GLY A 333 7.74 19.74 -7.98
C GLY A 333 7.84 18.26 -8.36
N THR A 334 8.89 17.55 -7.91
CA THR A 334 9.03 16.09 -8.09
C THR A 334 8.83 15.34 -6.78
N PRO A 335 8.53 14.03 -6.82
CA PRO A 335 8.45 13.20 -5.62
C PRO A 335 9.83 12.85 -5.02
N PHE A 336 10.89 13.39 -5.57
CA PHE A 336 12.27 13.07 -5.19
C PHE A 336 12.93 14.19 -4.40
N ARG A 337 13.90 13.81 -3.56
CA ARG A 337 14.85 14.75 -2.94
C ARG A 337 16.27 14.23 -3.18
N CYS A 338 17.16 15.08 -3.60
CA CYS A 338 18.58 14.75 -3.70
C CYS A 338 19.17 14.51 -2.29
N THR A 339 19.84 13.39 -2.11
CA THR A 339 20.53 13.02 -0.86
C THR A 339 22.03 13.11 -0.99
N GLU A 340 22.55 12.83 -2.19
CA GLU A 340 23.97 12.78 -2.46
C GLU A 340 24.23 13.10 -3.95
N VAL A 341 25.37 13.71 -4.24
CA VAL A 341 25.86 13.93 -5.61
C VAL A 341 27.30 13.44 -5.66
N ARG A 342 27.59 12.61 -6.62
CA ARG A 342 28.95 12.09 -6.89
C ARG A 342 29.40 12.50 -8.29
N VAL A 343 30.67 12.86 -8.42
CA VAL A 343 31.24 13.25 -9.70
C VAL A 343 32.49 12.42 -9.96
N GLN A 344 32.59 11.89 -11.16
CA GLN A 344 33.77 11.24 -11.68
C GLN A 344 34.23 12.00 -12.92
N SER A 345 35.36 12.71 -12.83
CA SER A 345 35.97 13.45 -13.92
C SER A 345 37.42 13.00 -14.11
N PRO A 346 38.00 13.18 -15.33
CA PRO A 346 39.43 12.91 -15.57
C PRO A 346 40.34 13.74 -14.65
N GLU A 347 41.41 13.11 -14.13
CA GLU A 347 42.34 13.76 -13.20
C GLU A 347 42.96 15.04 -13.80
N GLY A 348 43.00 16.10 -13.00
CA GLY A 348 43.68 17.35 -13.31
C GLY A 348 42.97 18.29 -14.28
N LYS A 349 41.76 17.97 -14.74
CA LYS A 349 40.97 18.82 -15.65
C LYS A 349 39.75 19.42 -14.94
N LYS A 350 39.58 20.72 -15.14
CA LYS A 350 38.36 21.44 -14.72
C LYS A 350 37.41 21.48 -15.90
N LEU A 351 36.45 20.56 -15.92
CA LEU A 351 35.41 20.53 -16.94
C LEU A 351 34.21 21.41 -16.50
N ARG A 352 33.57 22.04 -17.46
CA ARG A 352 32.34 22.82 -17.26
C ARG A 352 31.27 22.35 -18.21
N VAL A 353 30.00 22.50 -17.82
CA VAL A 353 28.83 22.12 -18.61
C VAL A 353 27.79 23.21 -18.60
N SER A 354 26.93 23.23 -19.58
CA SER A 354 25.77 24.12 -19.62
C SER A 354 24.78 23.73 -18.51
N GLY A 355 24.49 24.67 -17.61
CA GLY A 355 23.52 24.48 -16.53
C GLY A 355 22.09 24.31 -17.02
N ILE A 356 21.74 24.90 -18.16
CA ILE A 356 20.42 24.77 -18.79
C ILE A 356 20.23 23.31 -19.28
N GLU A 357 21.20 22.78 -20.02
CA GLU A 357 21.14 21.40 -20.52
C GLU A 357 21.24 20.37 -19.39
N LEU A 358 22.00 20.68 -18.35
CA LEU A 358 22.09 19.87 -17.15
C LEU A 358 20.74 19.80 -16.41
N ASP A 359 20.03 20.93 -16.30
CA ASP A 359 18.70 20.99 -15.67
C ASP A 359 17.65 20.21 -16.49
N GLU A 360 17.75 20.27 -17.82
CA GLU A 360 16.91 19.48 -18.72
C GLU A 360 17.19 17.98 -18.59
N ALA A 361 18.45 17.58 -18.58
CA ALA A 361 18.88 16.19 -18.39
C ALA A 361 18.39 15.66 -17.01
N ARG A 362 18.55 16.44 -15.95
CA ARG A 362 18.02 16.10 -14.62
C ARG A 362 16.51 15.88 -14.65
N ARG A 363 15.73 16.76 -15.28
CA ARG A 363 14.27 16.59 -15.41
C ARG A 363 13.92 15.29 -16.12
N ARG A 364 14.61 14.98 -17.20
CA ARG A 364 14.41 13.71 -17.96
C ARG A 364 14.73 12.48 -17.12
N LEU A 365 15.70 12.55 -16.21
CA LEU A 365 16.03 11.47 -15.29
C LEU A 365 14.96 11.23 -14.22
N LEU A 366 14.27 12.30 -13.79
CA LEU A 366 13.30 12.24 -12.69
C LEU A 366 11.86 11.96 -13.16
N TYR A 367 11.61 11.94 -14.48
CA TYR A 367 10.32 11.69 -15.10
C TYR A 367 10.35 10.50 -16.08
#